data_bafc715580601b0f155e3dc92a66a1b7
#
_entry.id   bafc715580601b0f155e3dc92a66a1b7
#
_cell.length_a   1.000
_cell.length_b   1.000
_cell.length_c   1.000
_cell.angle_alpha   90.00
_cell.angle_beta   90.00
_cell.angle_gamma   90.00
#
_symmetry.space_group_name_H-M   'P 1'
#
loop_
_entity.id
_entity.type
_entity.pdbx_description
1 polymer ?
#
loop_
_entity_poly.entity_id
_entity_poly.type
_entity_poly.pdbx_seq_one_letter_code
_entity_poly.pdbx_strand_id
1 'polypeptide(L)'
;MKLTKTFAEFQLGWPHMHYVFVVLCVFVVVYKLTILLAKRREALRNFQAFPGPPPHWLFGHVLEFKQDGTDMDKVVKWGQEYSYVFPIWFGPFLSIIIIQHPDYAKTILTSSGSCLFCCFPHPWTCSSGNGLLVSEGQKWFRHRRLLTPGFHYDVLKPYVKLMSESAETMLDKWESYASTNEPFELFKHMSLMTLDSIMKCAFSCYSNCQKEGGTNAYIKAVYDLSFLIDLRLRMFPYHSDLIFHLSPHGFRYRKARQVTLSHTEEVIRKRQEALKEEKELGQIQAKRYLDFLDILLFARDENQQGLSDEDMRAEVDTFMFEGHDTTASGLSFILYCLACNPEHQKICRKEIMEALHDKETMEWEDLSKIPYTTMCIKEALRLYPPVPGISRKTTKTVTFCDGRTVPAGQ
;
A
#
# COMPACT_ATOMS: atom_id res chain seq x y z
N MET A 1 -14.35 -42.86 63.91
CA MET A 1 -12.92 -43.27 63.80
C MET A 1 -12.70 -43.81 62.39
N LYS A 2 -11.73 -43.28 61.63
CA LYS A 2 -11.35 -43.63 60.23
C LYS A 2 -12.18 -43.00 59.13
N LEU A 3 -11.96 -41.71 58.84
CA LEU A 3 -12.14 -41.10 57.53
C LEU A 3 -11.25 -39.85 57.35
N THR A 4 -10.02 -39.88 57.89
CA THR A 4 -9.04 -38.79 57.79
C THR A 4 -7.64 -39.34 57.47
N LYS A 5 -7.53 -40.21 56.46
CA LYS A 5 -6.23 -40.65 55.91
C LYS A 5 -6.36 -40.97 54.42
N THR A 6 -6.52 -39.94 53.56
CA THR A 6 -6.30 -40.09 52.08
C THR A 6 -6.05 -38.78 51.35
N PHE A 7 -5.64 -37.73 52.06
CA PHE A 7 -5.29 -36.44 51.40
C PHE A 7 -3.84 -35.98 51.64
N ALA A 8 -2.95 -36.86 51.95
CA ALA A 8 -1.59 -36.52 52.37
C ALA A 8 -0.48 -37.22 51.59
N GLU A 9 -0.62 -37.41 50.28
CA GLU A 9 0.49 -37.93 49.42
C GLU A 9 0.41 -37.48 47.96
N PHE A 10 0.13 -36.24 47.70
CA PHE A 10 0.40 -35.61 46.41
C PHE A 10 1.10 -34.25 46.56
N GLN A 11 2.09 -34.20 47.45
CA GLN A 11 3.11 -33.15 47.37
C GLN A 11 4.11 -33.56 46.28
N LEU A 12 3.78 -33.29 45.02
CA LEU A 12 4.82 -33.21 43.99
C LEU A 12 5.78 -32.11 44.46
N GLY A 13 6.97 -32.47 44.95
CA GLY A 13 7.97 -31.54 45.43
C GLY A 13 8.30 -30.53 44.27
N TRP A 14 8.51 -29.26 44.58
CA TRP A 14 8.87 -28.19 43.66
C TRP A 14 9.83 -28.59 42.54
N PRO A 15 10.89 -29.40 42.74
CA PRO A 15 11.76 -29.86 41.67
C PRO A 15 11.03 -30.71 40.60
N HIS A 16 10.07 -31.51 40.96
CA HIS A 16 9.34 -32.37 40.02
C HIS A 16 8.39 -31.54 39.11
N MET A 17 7.80 -30.48 39.67
CA MET A 17 6.98 -29.54 38.88
C MET A 17 7.81 -28.81 37.83
N HIS A 18 9.05 -28.39 38.12
CA HIS A 18 9.95 -27.79 37.15
C HIS A 18 10.31 -28.76 36.01
N TYR A 19 10.61 -30.02 36.33
CA TYR A 19 10.89 -31.02 35.31
C TYR A 19 9.68 -31.29 34.40
N VAL A 20 8.48 -31.41 34.96
CA VAL A 20 7.25 -31.58 34.18
C VAL A 20 7.01 -30.34 33.29
N PHE A 21 7.20 -29.16 33.83
CA PHE A 21 7.06 -27.92 33.06
C PHE A 21 8.08 -27.85 31.88
N VAL A 22 9.36 -28.16 32.16
CA VAL A 22 10.40 -28.20 31.13
C VAL A 22 10.07 -29.23 30.03
N VAL A 23 9.64 -30.44 30.43
CA VAL A 23 9.25 -31.48 29.48
C VAL A 23 8.06 -31.05 28.62
N LEU A 24 7.05 -30.41 29.24
CA LEU A 24 5.91 -29.84 28.49
C LEU A 24 6.36 -28.75 27.52
N CYS A 25 7.23 -27.84 27.94
CA CYS A 25 7.80 -26.80 27.06
C CYS A 25 8.55 -27.42 25.88
N VAL A 26 9.41 -28.41 26.12
CA VAL A 26 10.14 -29.12 25.08
C VAL A 26 9.17 -29.82 24.14
N PHE A 27 8.16 -30.51 24.66
CA PHE A 27 7.14 -31.17 23.83
C PHE A 27 6.39 -30.16 22.95
N VAL A 28 5.96 -29.01 23.49
CA VAL A 28 5.31 -27.95 22.73
C VAL A 28 6.23 -27.41 21.65
N VAL A 29 7.50 -27.20 21.93
CA VAL A 29 8.50 -26.73 20.96
C VAL A 29 8.68 -27.77 19.85
N VAL A 30 8.88 -29.05 20.17
CA VAL A 30 9.03 -30.12 19.18
C VAL A 30 7.77 -30.27 18.34
N TYR A 31 6.59 -30.23 18.96
CA TYR A 31 5.31 -30.26 18.25
C TYR A 31 5.14 -29.10 17.27
N LYS A 32 5.47 -27.87 17.71
CA LYS A 32 5.45 -26.68 16.82
C LYS A 32 6.45 -26.79 15.68
N LEU A 33 7.66 -27.28 15.95
CA LEU A 33 8.69 -27.51 14.93
C LEU A 33 8.24 -28.55 13.90
N THR A 34 7.62 -29.66 14.31
CA THR A 34 7.11 -30.67 13.36
C THR A 34 6.02 -30.12 12.46
N ILE A 35 5.09 -29.33 13.02
CA ILE A 35 4.07 -28.64 12.20
C ILE A 35 4.71 -27.67 11.20
N LEU A 36 5.68 -26.87 11.64
CA LEU A 36 6.38 -25.92 10.77
C LEU A 36 7.14 -26.63 9.64
N LEU A 37 7.83 -27.74 9.97
CA LEU A 37 8.54 -28.55 8.97
C LEU A 37 7.58 -29.21 7.98
N ALA A 38 6.41 -29.68 8.45
CA ALA A 38 5.38 -30.24 7.59
C ALA A 38 4.83 -29.19 6.62
N LYS A 39 4.48 -27.99 7.12
CA LYS A 39 4.04 -26.85 6.29
C LYS A 39 5.08 -26.46 5.26
N ARG A 40 6.36 -26.41 5.65
CA ARG A 40 7.44 -26.12 4.71
C ARG A 40 7.55 -27.18 3.61
N ARG A 41 7.49 -28.47 3.97
CA ARG A 41 7.54 -29.57 2.98
C ARG A 41 6.37 -29.49 2.00
N GLU A 42 5.19 -29.14 2.49
CA GLU A 42 4.00 -28.93 1.66
C GLU A 42 4.20 -27.75 0.70
N ALA A 43 4.63 -26.60 1.20
CA ALA A 43 4.91 -25.43 0.38
C ALA A 43 5.96 -25.70 -0.69
N LEU A 44 7.06 -26.38 -0.34
CA LEU A 44 8.08 -26.78 -1.33
C LEU A 44 7.52 -27.71 -2.40
N ARG A 45 6.62 -28.63 -2.04
CA ARG A 45 5.95 -29.51 -3.02
C ARG A 45 5.03 -28.71 -3.96
N ASN A 46 4.28 -27.75 -3.42
CA ASN A 46 3.38 -26.93 -4.20
C ASN A 46 4.10 -26.09 -5.28
N PHE A 47 5.37 -25.74 -5.03
CA PHE A 47 6.18 -24.97 -5.97
C PHE A 47 7.18 -25.79 -6.79
N GLN A 48 7.21 -27.11 -6.60
CA GLN A 48 8.17 -27.98 -7.29
C GLN A 48 8.05 -27.92 -8.84
N ALA A 49 6.86 -27.64 -9.36
CA ALA A 49 6.60 -27.50 -10.78
C ALA A 49 7.10 -26.15 -11.35
N PHE A 50 7.52 -25.21 -10.51
CA PHE A 50 7.91 -23.87 -10.90
C PHE A 50 9.43 -23.70 -10.71
N PRO A 51 10.21 -23.59 -11.79
CA PRO A 51 11.63 -23.36 -11.69
C PRO A 51 11.89 -21.97 -11.09
N GLY A 52 12.96 -21.83 -10.33
CA GLY A 52 13.29 -20.57 -9.70
C GLY A 52 14.68 -20.59 -9.05
N PRO A 53 15.15 -19.45 -8.55
CA PRO A 53 16.43 -19.37 -7.85
C PRO A 53 16.42 -20.25 -6.60
N PRO A 54 17.56 -20.89 -6.23
CA PRO A 54 17.62 -21.76 -5.07
C PRO A 54 17.50 -20.96 -3.77
N PRO A 55 16.49 -21.23 -2.91
CA PRO A 55 16.33 -20.50 -1.67
C PRO A 55 17.28 -21.00 -0.58
N HIS A 56 17.83 -20.08 0.22
CA HIS A 56 18.51 -20.45 1.46
C HIS A 56 17.53 -21.14 2.42
N TRP A 57 17.98 -22.19 3.12
CA TRP A 57 17.11 -23.05 3.93
C TRP A 57 16.33 -22.31 5.06
N LEU A 58 16.90 -21.23 5.64
CA LEU A 58 16.33 -20.45 6.72
C LEU A 58 15.85 -19.07 6.24
N PHE A 59 16.62 -18.38 5.40
CA PHE A 59 16.36 -16.98 5.01
C PHE A 59 15.61 -16.85 3.68
N GLY A 60 15.38 -17.96 2.95
CA GLY A 60 14.82 -17.87 1.60
C GLY A 60 15.75 -17.05 0.69
N HIS A 61 15.20 -16.03 0.03
CA HIS A 61 15.98 -15.11 -0.82
C HIS A 61 16.28 -13.76 -0.16
N VAL A 62 15.89 -13.58 1.13
CA VAL A 62 16.02 -12.27 1.81
C VAL A 62 17.44 -11.73 1.81
N LEU A 63 18.45 -12.61 1.93
CA LEU A 63 19.86 -12.20 1.93
C LEU A 63 20.36 -11.69 0.56
N GLU A 64 19.58 -11.91 -0.47
CA GLU A 64 19.89 -11.48 -1.82
C GLU A 64 19.36 -10.08 -2.12
N PHE A 65 18.44 -9.56 -1.30
CA PHE A 65 17.90 -8.21 -1.38
C PHE A 65 18.65 -7.29 -0.43
N LYS A 66 19.43 -6.35 -0.99
CA LYS A 66 20.39 -5.54 -0.23
C LYS A 66 19.82 -4.21 0.28
N GLN A 67 18.63 -3.80 -0.17
CA GLN A 67 18.02 -2.48 0.11
C GLN A 67 18.88 -1.28 -0.32
N ASP A 68 19.71 -1.47 -1.33
CA ASP A 68 20.56 -0.44 -1.91
C ASP A 68 20.01 0.15 -3.22
N GLY A 69 18.74 -0.15 -3.53
CA GLY A 69 18.07 0.26 -4.76
C GLY A 69 18.20 -0.75 -5.92
N THR A 70 19.03 -1.78 -5.79
CA THR A 70 19.26 -2.80 -6.84
C THR A 70 18.37 -4.03 -6.74
N ASP A 71 17.47 -4.06 -5.78
CA ASP A 71 16.61 -5.21 -5.52
C ASP A 71 15.68 -5.54 -6.71
N MET A 72 15.17 -4.50 -7.39
CA MET A 72 14.32 -4.69 -8.56
C MET A 72 15.10 -5.22 -9.76
N ASP A 73 16.33 -4.79 -9.95
CA ASP A 73 17.21 -5.30 -11.03
C ASP A 73 17.44 -6.80 -10.89
N LYS A 74 17.51 -7.28 -9.64
CA LYS A 74 17.63 -8.70 -9.36
C LYS A 74 16.36 -9.47 -9.72
N VAL A 75 15.17 -8.93 -9.41
CA VAL A 75 13.89 -9.52 -9.80
C VAL A 75 13.77 -9.57 -11.33
N VAL A 76 14.17 -8.50 -12.02
CA VAL A 76 14.21 -8.44 -13.49
C VAL A 76 15.15 -9.49 -14.05
N LYS A 77 16.36 -9.65 -13.48
CA LYS A 77 17.33 -10.68 -13.91
C LYS A 77 16.74 -12.07 -13.74
N TRP A 78 16.14 -12.39 -12.61
CA TRP A 78 15.45 -13.68 -12.43
C TRP A 78 14.30 -13.87 -13.41
N GLY A 79 13.58 -12.79 -13.73
CA GLY A 79 12.53 -12.84 -14.75
C GLY A 79 13.01 -13.16 -16.14
N GLN A 80 14.21 -12.71 -16.51
CA GLN A 80 14.86 -13.09 -17.76
C GLN A 80 15.33 -14.55 -17.76
N GLU A 81 15.79 -15.05 -16.61
CA GLU A 81 16.27 -16.42 -16.44
C GLU A 81 15.09 -17.43 -16.35
N TYR A 82 14.02 -17.07 -15.63
CA TYR A 82 12.83 -17.93 -15.38
C TYR A 82 11.58 -17.39 -16.08
N SER A 83 11.59 -17.25 -17.37
CA SER A 83 10.74 -16.48 -18.30
C SER A 83 9.24 -16.37 -18.00
N TYR A 84 8.61 -17.33 -17.34
CA TYR A 84 7.15 -17.35 -17.11
C TYR A 84 6.80 -17.00 -15.67
N VAL A 85 7.43 -17.69 -14.73
CA VAL A 85 7.01 -17.71 -13.34
C VAL A 85 8.10 -18.32 -12.46
N PHE A 86 8.35 -17.73 -11.31
CA PHE A 86 9.31 -18.26 -10.34
C PHE A 86 8.89 -17.92 -8.90
N PRO A 87 9.19 -18.81 -7.92
CA PRO A 87 8.91 -18.57 -6.51
C PRO A 87 9.99 -17.70 -5.86
N ILE A 88 9.58 -16.75 -5.02
CA ILE A 88 10.44 -16.03 -4.08
C ILE A 88 10.05 -16.42 -2.66
N TRP A 89 11.05 -16.64 -1.80
CA TRP A 89 10.87 -17.04 -0.41
C TRP A 89 11.36 -15.95 0.54
N PHE A 90 10.50 -15.53 1.45
CA PHE A 90 10.81 -14.64 2.57
C PHE A 90 10.90 -15.46 3.85
N GLY A 91 12.10 -15.91 4.18
CA GLY A 91 12.32 -16.89 5.25
C GLY A 91 11.87 -18.30 4.86
N PRO A 92 11.65 -19.16 5.88
CA PRO A 92 11.40 -20.58 5.63
C PRO A 92 9.95 -20.91 5.28
N PHE A 93 8.98 -20.02 5.50
CA PHE A 93 7.54 -20.35 5.44
C PHE A 93 6.72 -19.44 4.54
N LEU A 94 7.16 -18.23 4.26
CA LEU A 94 6.46 -17.29 3.41
C LEU A 94 7.04 -17.35 2.00
N SER A 95 6.19 -17.64 1.03
CA SER A 95 6.57 -17.69 -0.37
C SER A 95 5.51 -17.01 -1.22
N ILE A 96 5.95 -16.38 -2.28
CA ILE A 96 5.11 -15.80 -3.33
C ILE A 96 5.59 -16.32 -4.69
N ILE A 97 4.68 -16.42 -5.64
CA ILE A 97 5.01 -16.74 -7.04
C ILE A 97 5.01 -15.42 -7.81
N ILE A 98 6.13 -15.07 -8.39
CA ILE A 98 6.24 -13.96 -9.33
C ILE A 98 5.79 -14.43 -10.71
N ILE A 99 4.79 -13.77 -11.25
CA ILE A 99 4.23 -14.05 -12.57
C ILE A 99 4.58 -12.89 -13.50
N GLN A 100 5.26 -13.18 -14.60
CA GLN A 100 5.71 -12.18 -15.57
C GLN A 100 5.11 -12.41 -16.96
N HIS A 101 4.61 -13.61 -17.25
CA HIS A 101 4.03 -13.92 -18.55
C HIS A 101 2.56 -13.50 -18.62
N PRO A 102 2.11 -12.83 -19.71
CA PRO A 102 0.74 -12.34 -19.86
C PRO A 102 -0.34 -13.40 -19.70
N ASP A 103 -0.15 -14.61 -20.25
CA ASP A 103 -1.15 -15.68 -20.18
C ASP A 103 -1.36 -16.18 -18.74
N TYR A 104 -0.26 -16.26 -17.98
CA TYR A 104 -0.33 -16.58 -16.55
C TYR A 104 -1.03 -15.47 -15.76
N ALA A 105 -0.63 -14.22 -16.01
CA ALA A 105 -1.24 -13.05 -15.39
C ALA A 105 -2.74 -12.97 -15.68
N LYS A 106 -3.13 -13.18 -16.94
CA LYS A 106 -4.53 -13.22 -17.35
C LYS A 106 -5.31 -14.29 -16.56
N THR A 107 -4.77 -15.50 -16.43
CA THR A 107 -5.42 -16.59 -15.69
C THR A 107 -5.70 -16.21 -14.24
N ILE A 108 -4.75 -15.58 -13.56
CA ILE A 108 -4.92 -15.14 -12.16
C ILE A 108 -5.85 -13.93 -12.04
N LEU A 109 -5.68 -12.91 -12.89
CA LEU A 109 -6.44 -11.65 -12.80
C LEU A 109 -7.91 -11.81 -13.21
N THR A 110 -8.24 -12.76 -14.08
CA THR A 110 -9.61 -13.06 -14.48
C THR A 110 -10.29 -14.11 -13.60
N SER A 111 -9.53 -14.76 -12.71
CA SER A 111 -10.08 -15.76 -11.80
C SER A 111 -10.99 -15.11 -10.76
N SER A 112 -12.27 -15.50 -10.74
CA SER A 112 -13.27 -15.03 -9.76
C SER A 112 -12.99 -15.43 -8.31
N GLY A 113 -11.93 -16.15 -8.05
CA GLY A 113 -11.53 -16.65 -6.74
C GLY A 113 -10.26 -16.04 -6.18
N SER A 114 -9.76 -14.93 -6.78
CA SER A 114 -8.53 -14.30 -6.29
C SER A 114 -8.84 -13.04 -5.48
N CYS A 115 -8.29 -12.96 -4.28
CA CYS A 115 -8.37 -11.77 -3.45
C CYS A 115 -7.22 -10.80 -3.76
N LEU A 116 -7.51 -9.50 -3.71
CA LEU A 116 -6.50 -8.46 -3.80
C LEU A 116 -5.69 -8.42 -2.49
N PHE A 117 -4.38 -8.46 -2.55
CA PHE A 117 -3.44 -8.13 -1.47
C PHE A 117 -3.36 -9.03 -0.22
N CYS A 118 -4.03 -10.19 -0.16
CA CYS A 118 -4.01 -11.06 1.01
C CYS A 118 -2.76 -11.92 1.21
N CYS A 119 -1.73 -11.76 0.39
CA CYS A 119 -0.52 -12.60 0.49
C CYS A 119 0.35 -12.31 1.71
N PHE A 120 0.12 -11.21 2.41
CA PHE A 120 0.90 -10.86 3.58
C PHE A 120 0.07 -11.05 4.86
N PRO A 121 0.56 -11.82 5.84
CA PRO A 121 -0.13 -11.92 7.12
C PRO A 121 -0.26 -10.53 7.75
N HIS A 122 -1.49 -10.13 8.06
CA HIS A 122 -1.96 -9.00 8.87
C HIS A 122 -1.14 -7.68 9.07
N PRO A 123 0.13 -7.51 8.67
CA PRO A 123 0.85 -6.26 8.95
C PRO A 123 0.26 -5.05 8.24
N TRP A 124 -0.24 -5.25 7.00
CA TRP A 124 -0.82 -4.18 6.18
C TRP A 124 -2.21 -3.75 6.65
N THR A 125 -3.02 -4.72 7.10
CA THR A 125 -4.36 -4.43 7.65
C THR A 125 -4.30 -3.61 8.94
N CYS A 126 -3.20 -3.69 9.67
CA CYS A 126 -3.04 -2.96 10.92
C CYS A 126 -2.62 -1.49 10.74
N SER A 127 -2.07 -1.07 9.59
CA SER A 127 -1.65 0.32 9.41
C SER A 127 -2.77 1.22 8.89
N SER A 128 -3.51 0.78 7.88
CA SER A 128 -4.59 1.54 7.24
C SER A 128 -6.01 1.02 7.58
N GLY A 129 -6.14 0.11 8.55
CA GLY A 129 -7.41 -0.55 8.81
C GLY A 129 -7.74 -1.61 7.75
N ASN A 130 -9.03 -1.89 7.53
CA ASN A 130 -9.53 -2.88 6.56
C ASN A 130 -10.26 -2.17 5.41
N GLY A 131 -9.61 -1.17 4.81
CA GLY A 131 -10.11 -0.43 3.64
C GLY A 131 -9.99 -1.20 2.33
N LEU A 132 -10.38 -0.58 1.23
CA LEU A 132 -10.54 -1.21 -0.09
C LEU A 132 -9.30 -1.96 -0.57
N LEU A 133 -8.09 -1.46 -0.28
CA LEU A 133 -6.82 -2.07 -0.71
C LEU A 133 -6.63 -3.49 -0.17
N VAL A 134 -7.05 -3.72 1.07
CA VAL A 134 -6.77 -4.96 1.81
C VAL A 134 -8.01 -5.75 2.21
N SER A 135 -9.21 -5.23 1.94
CA SER A 135 -10.47 -5.92 2.23
C SER A 135 -10.74 -7.05 1.25
N GLU A 136 -11.56 -8.00 1.66
CA GLU A 136 -11.86 -9.22 0.92
C GLU A 136 -13.36 -9.48 0.79
N GLY A 137 -13.71 -10.32 -0.18
CA GLY A 137 -15.04 -10.90 -0.32
C GLY A 137 -16.15 -9.86 -0.41
N GLN A 138 -17.26 -10.08 0.30
CA GLN A 138 -18.44 -9.23 0.25
C GLN A 138 -18.17 -7.81 0.74
N LYS A 139 -17.26 -7.63 1.72
CA LYS A 139 -16.86 -6.32 2.19
C LYS A 139 -16.21 -5.52 1.05
N TRP A 140 -15.26 -6.12 0.33
CA TRP A 140 -14.62 -5.48 -0.81
C TRP A 140 -15.62 -5.10 -1.90
N PHE A 141 -16.53 -6.01 -2.27
CA PHE A 141 -17.55 -5.73 -3.29
C PHE A 141 -18.47 -4.57 -2.89
N ARG A 142 -18.91 -4.54 -1.63
CA ARG A 142 -19.73 -3.47 -1.10
C ARG A 142 -19.00 -2.13 -1.12
N HIS A 143 -17.78 -2.08 -0.59
CA HIS A 143 -16.96 -0.86 -0.54
C HIS A 143 -16.61 -0.38 -1.95
N ARG A 144 -16.15 -1.26 -2.85
CA ARG A 144 -15.85 -0.91 -4.23
C ARG A 144 -17.04 -0.23 -4.93
N ARG A 145 -18.26 -0.74 -4.73
CA ARG A 145 -19.47 -0.17 -5.31
C ARG A 145 -19.81 1.20 -4.72
N LEU A 146 -19.70 1.37 -3.41
CA LEU A 146 -19.95 2.66 -2.74
C LEU A 146 -18.95 3.75 -3.15
N LEU A 147 -17.69 3.36 -3.40
CA LEU A 147 -16.60 4.27 -3.73
C LEU A 147 -16.53 4.65 -5.22
N THR A 148 -17.00 3.79 -6.11
CA THR A 148 -16.89 3.98 -7.57
C THR A 148 -17.41 5.34 -8.07
N PRO A 149 -18.54 5.89 -7.56
CA PRO A 149 -19.02 7.21 -7.99
C PRO A 149 -18.03 8.35 -7.77
N GLY A 150 -17.16 8.26 -6.75
CA GLY A 150 -16.12 9.25 -6.45
C GLY A 150 -15.03 9.37 -7.53
N PHE A 151 -14.98 8.43 -8.47
CA PHE A 151 -14.01 8.41 -9.59
C PHE A 151 -14.64 8.78 -10.92
N HIS A 152 -15.90 9.27 -10.92
CA HIS A 152 -16.53 9.76 -12.15
C HIS A 152 -15.83 11.03 -12.62
N TYR A 153 -15.70 11.21 -13.95
CA TYR A 153 -14.97 12.35 -14.52
C TYR A 153 -15.51 13.71 -14.06
N ASP A 154 -16.82 13.85 -13.83
CA ASP A 154 -17.43 15.08 -13.32
C ASP A 154 -16.94 15.45 -11.89
N VAL A 155 -16.55 14.45 -11.10
CA VAL A 155 -15.93 14.65 -9.77
C VAL A 155 -14.47 15.04 -9.94
N LEU A 156 -13.77 14.42 -10.91
CA LEU A 156 -12.33 14.60 -11.12
C LEU A 156 -12.00 15.89 -11.87
N LYS A 157 -12.89 16.37 -12.74
CA LYS A 157 -12.66 17.56 -13.57
C LYS A 157 -12.29 18.81 -12.75
N PRO A 158 -12.99 19.17 -11.66
CA PRO A 158 -12.63 20.31 -10.81
C PRO A 158 -11.27 20.16 -10.13
N TYR A 159 -10.75 18.92 -9.96
CA TYR A 159 -9.47 18.68 -9.29
C TYR A 159 -8.28 19.24 -10.05
N VAL A 160 -8.38 19.40 -11.38
CA VAL A 160 -7.29 19.96 -12.21
C VAL A 160 -6.86 21.33 -11.68
N LYS A 161 -7.81 22.20 -11.35
CA LYS A 161 -7.53 23.52 -10.78
C LYS A 161 -6.83 23.43 -9.42
N LEU A 162 -7.34 22.55 -8.52
CA LEU A 162 -6.77 22.38 -7.18
C LEU A 162 -5.36 21.78 -7.22
N MET A 163 -5.12 20.86 -8.18
CA MET A 163 -3.78 20.31 -8.42
C MET A 163 -2.82 21.37 -8.96
N SER A 164 -3.30 22.26 -9.86
CA SER A 164 -2.53 23.39 -10.38
C SER A 164 -2.08 24.31 -9.26
N GLU A 165 -3.00 24.72 -8.37
CA GLU A 165 -2.70 25.55 -7.19
C GLU A 165 -1.63 24.94 -6.27
N SER A 166 -1.69 23.61 -6.09
CA SER A 166 -0.68 22.90 -5.30
C SER A 166 0.67 22.81 -6.00
N ALA A 167 0.68 22.66 -7.34
CA ALA A 167 1.89 22.68 -8.15
C ALA A 167 2.54 24.06 -8.16
N GLU A 168 1.77 25.14 -8.30
CA GLU A 168 2.24 26.53 -8.23
C GLU A 168 2.94 26.80 -6.89
N THR A 169 2.31 26.42 -5.77
CA THR A 169 2.93 26.53 -4.44
C THR A 169 4.29 25.82 -4.33
N MET A 170 4.46 24.71 -5.04
CA MET A 170 5.74 24.00 -5.11
C MET A 170 6.74 24.72 -6.00
N LEU A 171 6.29 25.21 -7.17
CA LEU A 171 7.14 25.91 -8.13
C LEU A 171 7.68 27.23 -7.58
N ASP A 172 6.88 27.99 -6.83
CA ASP A 172 7.33 29.19 -6.13
C ASP A 172 8.56 28.93 -5.24
N LYS A 173 8.60 27.77 -4.58
CA LYS A 173 9.77 27.36 -3.80
C LYS A 173 10.96 27.00 -4.68
N TRP A 174 10.69 26.38 -5.83
CA TRP A 174 11.77 25.98 -6.75
C TRP A 174 12.46 27.17 -7.40
N GLU A 175 11.78 28.29 -7.56
CA GLU A 175 12.40 29.54 -8.01
C GLU A 175 13.57 29.97 -7.12
N SER A 176 13.44 29.80 -5.79
CA SER A 176 14.52 30.12 -4.86
C SER A 176 15.73 29.18 -5.06
N TYR A 177 15.53 27.88 -5.29
CA TYR A 177 16.62 26.96 -5.59
C TYR A 177 17.24 27.21 -6.97
N ALA A 178 16.44 27.56 -7.97
CA ALA A 178 16.94 27.92 -9.28
C ALA A 178 17.82 29.17 -9.24
N SER A 179 17.50 30.17 -8.39
CA SER A 179 18.29 31.38 -8.23
C SER A 179 19.63 31.15 -7.51
N THR A 180 19.70 30.20 -6.58
CA THR A 180 20.92 29.87 -5.83
C THR A 180 21.72 28.73 -6.47
N ASN A 181 21.14 28.05 -7.47
CA ASN A 181 21.71 26.85 -8.11
C ASN A 181 22.02 25.72 -7.10
N GLU A 182 21.27 25.65 -5.99
CA GLU A 182 21.41 24.62 -4.98
C GLU A 182 20.61 23.37 -5.37
N PRO A 183 21.23 22.18 -5.30
CA PRO A 183 20.50 20.93 -5.52
C PRO A 183 19.53 20.66 -4.36
N PHE A 184 18.36 20.13 -4.67
CA PHE A 184 17.36 19.72 -3.68
C PHE A 184 16.85 18.30 -3.94
N GLU A 185 16.32 17.68 -2.90
CA GLU A 185 15.74 16.34 -2.97
C GLU A 185 14.31 16.42 -3.53
N LEU A 186 14.14 15.95 -4.78
CA LEU A 186 12.93 16.09 -5.57
C LEU A 186 11.71 15.38 -4.94
N PHE A 187 11.90 14.14 -4.49
CA PHE A 187 10.79 13.30 -4.00
C PHE A 187 10.10 13.91 -2.78
N LYS A 188 10.85 14.54 -1.90
CA LYS A 188 10.29 15.23 -0.73
C LYS A 188 9.33 16.36 -1.14
N HIS A 189 9.70 17.15 -2.14
CA HIS A 189 8.86 18.22 -2.67
C HIS A 189 7.61 17.66 -3.34
N MET A 190 7.78 16.61 -4.15
CA MET A 190 6.66 15.92 -4.78
C MET A 190 5.69 15.31 -3.75
N SER A 191 6.19 14.68 -2.69
CA SER A 191 5.34 14.12 -1.62
C SER A 191 4.51 15.18 -0.90
N LEU A 192 5.09 16.35 -0.65
CA LEU A 192 4.37 17.47 -0.03
C LEU A 192 3.30 18.03 -0.96
N MET A 193 3.62 18.21 -2.25
CA MET A 193 2.69 18.73 -3.26
C MET A 193 1.54 17.74 -3.51
N THR A 194 1.82 16.45 -3.63
CA THR A 194 0.77 15.44 -3.85
C THR A 194 -0.11 15.22 -2.63
N LEU A 195 0.44 15.32 -1.41
CA LEU A 195 -0.36 15.32 -0.19
C LEU A 195 -1.27 16.54 -0.13
N ASP A 196 -0.77 17.74 -0.42
CA ASP A 196 -1.58 18.97 -0.50
C ASP A 196 -2.69 18.84 -1.54
N SER A 197 -2.37 18.28 -2.72
CA SER A 197 -3.35 18.01 -3.78
C SER A 197 -4.45 17.06 -3.35
N ILE A 198 -4.13 15.89 -2.78
CA ILE A 198 -5.14 14.91 -2.37
C ILE A 198 -6.01 15.45 -1.22
N MET A 199 -5.40 16.20 -0.28
CA MET A 199 -6.12 16.85 0.82
C MET A 199 -7.16 17.85 0.30
N LYS A 200 -6.81 18.68 -0.67
CA LYS A 200 -7.72 19.65 -1.30
C LYS A 200 -8.78 18.96 -2.15
N CYS A 201 -8.37 18.04 -3.01
CA CYS A 201 -9.25 17.41 -4.00
C CYS A 201 -10.26 16.44 -3.38
N ALA A 202 -9.76 15.48 -2.60
CA ALA A 202 -10.58 14.36 -2.12
C ALA A 202 -11.24 14.64 -0.76
N PHE A 203 -10.66 15.53 0.05
CA PHE A 203 -11.08 15.72 1.43
C PHE A 203 -11.50 17.17 1.77
N SER A 204 -11.53 18.07 0.78
CA SER A 204 -11.83 19.51 0.95
C SER A 204 -11.05 20.17 2.12
N CYS A 205 -9.84 19.68 2.38
CA CYS A 205 -9.02 20.09 3.48
C CYS A 205 -7.80 20.88 2.97
N TYR A 206 -7.76 22.18 3.30
CA TYR A 206 -6.64 23.05 2.96
C TYR A 206 -5.58 22.96 4.04
N SER A 207 -4.47 22.31 3.72
CA SER A 207 -3.32 22.16 4.61
C SER A 207 -2.21 23.13 4.23
N ASN A 208 -1.41 23.51 5.22
CA ASN A 208 -0.18 24.30 4.99
C ASN A 208 1.05 23.39 4.86
N CYS A 209 0.87 22.11 4.56
CA CYS A 209 1.94 21.10 4.59
C CYS A 209 3.13 21.46 3.70
N GLN A 210 2.89 22.19 2.62
CA GLN A 210 3.96 22.67 1.75
C GLN A 210 4.72 23.89 2.35
N LYS A 211 4.08 24.73 3.18
CA LYS A 211 4.63 25.99 3.72
C LYS A 211 5.33 25.78 5.07
N GLU A 212 4.90 24.82 5.85
CA GLU A 212 5.53 24.45 7.11
C GLU A 212 6.89 23.82 6.84
N GLY A 213 7.95 24.62 7.05
CA GLY A 213 9.32 24.26 6.68
C GLY A 213 9.84 23.05 7.43
N GLY A 214 9.85 21.89 6.82
CA GLY A 214 10.59 20.77 7.34
C GLY A 214 9.92 19.40 7.19
N THR A 215 9.33 18.85 8.21
CA THR A 215 8.86 17.45 8.20
C THR A 215 7.39 17.42 8.57
N ASN A 216 6.52 17.22 7.60
CA ASN A 216 5.13 16.91 7.90
C ASN A 216 5.09 15.60 8.69
N ALA A 217 4.45 15.62 9.86
CA ALA A 217 4.40 14.48 10.77
C ALA A 217 3.72 13.26 10.14
N TYR A 218 2.69 13.49 9.31
CA TYR A 218 1.99 12.44 8.59
C TYR A 218 2.92 11.76 7.56
N ILE A 219 3.61 12.52 6.71
CA ILE A 219 4.54 11.97 5.71
C ILE A 219 5.65 11.16 6.38
N LYS A 220 6.21 11.68 7.48
CA LYS A 220 7.23 10.94 8.25
C LYS A 220 6.67 9.64 8.80
N ALA A 221 5.45 9.65 9.32
CA ALA A 221 4.81 8.46 9.84
C ALA A 221 4.54 7.43 8.72
N VAL A 222 4.15 7.87 7.52
CA VAL A 222 3.98 6.99 6.35
C VAL A 222 5.30 6.34 5.96
N TYR A 223 6.40 7.08 5.89
CA TYR A 223 7.72 6.50 5.60
C TYR A 223 8.17 5.50 6.67
N ASP A 224 7.93 5.82 7.95
CA ASP A 224 8.23 4.90 9.05
C ASP A 224 7.40 3.61 8.93
N LEU A 225 6.11 3.71 8.59
CA LEU A 225 5.25 2.54 8.37
C LEU A 225 5.70 1.71 7.18
N SER A 226 5.97 2.33 6.04
CA SER A 226 6.45 1.64 4.83
C SER A 226 7.74 0.88 5.08
N PHE A 227 8.72 1.54 5.72
CA PHE A 227 9.98 0.91 6.11
C PHE A 227 9.76 -0.28 7.07
N LEU A 228 8.92 -0.11 8.10
CA LEU A 228 8.71 -1.13 9.12
C LEU A 228 7.91 -2.33 8.59
N ILE A 229 7.02 -2.11 7.62
CA ILE A 229 6.30 -3.17 6.93
C ILE A 229 7.25 -3.98 6.06
N ASP A 230 8.12 -3.34 5.27
CA ASP A 230 9.14 -4.02 4.47
C ASP A 230 10.12 -4.79 5.36
N LEU A 231 10.61 -4.17 6.44
CA LEU A 231 11.46 -4.82 7.43
C LEU A 231 10.78 -6.07 8.03
N ARG A 232 9.49 -5.97 8.36
CA ARG A 232 8.72 -7.08 8.90
C ARG A 232 8.60 -8.24 7.91
N LEU A 233 8.43 -7.95 6.63
CA LEU A 233 8.42 -8.95 5.56
C LEU A 233 9.74 -9.71 5.49
N ARG A 234 10.85 -9.00 5.57
CA ARG A 234 12.22 -9.56 5.44
C ARG A 234 12.70 -10.28 6.69
N MET A 235 12.30 -9.83 7.85
CA MET A 235 12.72 -10.43 9.13
C MET A 235 11.79 -11.56 9.57
N PHE A 236 12.13 -12.78 9.27
CA PHE A 236 11.36 -13.97 9.65
C PHE A 236 10.85 -13.99 11.10
N PRO A 237 11.60 -13.61 12.17
CA PRO A 237 11.04 -13.55 13.53
C PRO A 237 9.86 -12.57 13.67
N TYR A 238 9.84 -11.51 12.85
CA TYR A 238 8.78 -10.51 12.85
C TYR A 238 7.50 -10.95 12.13
N HIS A 239 7.49 -12.12 11.50
CA HIS A 239 6.25 -12.73 11.01
C HIS A 239 5.33 -13.15 12.18
N SER A 240 5.87 -13.29 13.40
CA SER A 240 5.08 -13.42 14.63
C SER A 240 4.66 -12.04 15.14
N ASP A 241 3.35 -11.81 15.26
CA ASP A 241 2.79 -10.55 15.80
C ASP A 241 3.33 -10.27 17.21
N LEU A 242 3.40 -11.30 18.06
CA LEU A 242 3.88 -11.15 19.42
C LEU A 242 5.33 -10.63 19.44
N ILE A 243 6.23 -11.25 18.68
CA ILE A 243 7.65 -10.86 18.62
C ILE A 243 7.79 -9.45 18.06
N PHE A 244 7.07 -9.15 16.96
CA PHE A 244 7.11 -7.82 16.36
C PHE A 244 6.64 -6.75 17.33
N HIS A 245 5.46 -6.92 17.92
CA HIS A 245 4.88 -5.90 18.81
C HIS A 245 5.66 -5.68 20.12
N LEU A 246 6.42 -6.66 20.59
CA LEU A 246 7.32 -6.52 21.74
C LEU A 246 8.70 -5.93 21.36
N SER A 247 9.03 -5.82 20.09
CA SER A 247 10.30 -5.28 19.62
C SER A 247 10.33 -3.74 19.61
N PRO A 248 11.53 -3.11 19.59
CA PRO A 248 11.65 -1.66 19.37
C PRO A 248 11.00 -1.19 18.08
N HIS A 249 11.05 -1.98 17.01
CA HIS A 249 10.39 -1.69 15.71
C HIS A 249 8.86 -1.71 15.85
N GLY A 250 8.30 -2.62 16.63
CA GLY A 250 6.87 -2.64 16.93
C GLY A 250 6.40 -1.42 17.75
N PHE A 251 7.23 -0.89 18.65
CA PHE A 251 6.93 0.37 19.34
C PHE A 251 6.92 1.55 18.36
N ARG A 252 7.94 1.65 17.49
CA ARG A 252 8.00 2.68 16.44
C ARG A 252 6.81 2.58 15.49
N TYR A 253 6.42 1.37 15.10
CA TYR A 253 5.25 1.11 14.27
C TYR A 253 3.95 1.63 14.91
N ARG A 254 3.69 1.32 16.19
CA ARG A 254 2.50 1.81 16.89
C ARG A 254 2.46 3.33 16.97
N LYS A 255 3.60 3.98 17.23
CA LYS A 255 3.69 5.45 17.27
C LYS A 255 3.38 6.06 15.90
N ALA A 256 3.98 5.55 14.83
CA ALA A 256 3.72 6.03 13.48
C ALA A 256 2.24 5.81 13.08
N ARG A 257 1.69 4.64 13.37
CA ARG A 257 0.27 4.33 13.15
C ARG A 257 -0.66 5.30 13.89
N GLN A 258 -0.35 5.64 15.13
CA GLN A 258 -1.17 6.59 15.89
C GLN A 258 -1.18 7.97 15.22
N VAL A 259 -0.04 8.44 14.70
CA VAL A 259 0.04 9.73 13.99
C VAL A 259 -0.84 9.71 12.73
N THR A 260 -0.78 8.65 11.92
CA THR A 260 -1.60 8.55 10.71
C THR A 260 -3.09 8.51 11.05
N LEU A 261 -3.50 7.69 12.03
CA LEU A 261 -4.89 7.60 12.46
C LEU A 261 -5.43 8.94 12.98
N SER A 262 -4.68 9.62 13.86
CA SER A 262 -5.11 10.91 14.41
C SER A 262 -5.27 11.97 13.32
N HIS A 263 -4.41 11.94 12.31
CA HIS A 263 -4.51 12.86 11.17
C HIS A 263 -5.79 12.62 10.37
N THR A 264 -6.09 11.36 10.04
CA THR A 264 -7.29 10.96 9.30
C THR A 264 -8.57 11.28 10.07
N GLU A 265 -8.61 10.97 11.36
CA GLU A 265 -9.74 11.30 12.23
C GLU A 265 -10.01 12.81 12.26
N GLU A 266 -8.97 13.62 12.31
CA GLU A 266 -9.06 15.08 12.28
C GLU A 266 -9.63 15.59 10.93
N VAL A 267 -9.21 15.00 9.81
CA VAL A 267 -9.72 15.34 8.47
C VAL A 267 -11.21 15.03 8.38
N ILE A 268 -11.63 13.84 8.81
CA ILE A 268 -13.04 13.44 8.80
C ILE A 268 -13.87 14.35 9.70
N ARG A 269 -13.40 14.63 10.91
CA ARG A 269 -14.08 15.50 11.87
C ARG A 269 -14.29 16.90 11.31
N LYS A 270 -13.25 17.53 10.78
CA LYS A 270 -13.33 18.85 10.17
C LYS A 270 -14.34 18.91 9.03
N ARG A 271 -14.37 17.85 8.18
CA ARG A 271 -15.34 17.80 7.09
C ARG A 271 -16.77 17.65 7.58
N GLN A 272 -16.98 16.77 8.56
CA GLN A 272 -18.32 16.60 9.17
C GLN A 272 -18.83 17.89 9.83
N GLU A 273 -17.96 18.65 10.48
CA GLU A 273 -18.30 19.96 11.07
C GLU A 273 -18.65 20.98 9.99
N ALA A 274 -17.84 21.10 8.94
CA ALA A 274 -18.12 21.99 7.82
C ALA A 274 -19.45 21.64 7.12
N LEU A 275 -19.75 20.34 6.93
CA LEU A 275 -21.00 19.90 6.34
C LEU A 275 -22.23 20.23 7.21
N LYS A 276 -22.09 20.25 8.54
CA LYS A 276 -23.18 20.68 9.44
C LYS A 276 -23.46 22.17 9.25
N GLU A 277 -22.42 22.99 9.23
CA GLU A 277 -22.53 24.43 8.98
C GLU A 277 -23.13 24.73 7.59
N GLU A 278 -22.65 24.04 6.54
CA GLU A 278 -23.19 24.16 5.18
C GLU A 278 -24.67 23.77 5.08
N LYS A 279 -25.09 22.74 5.85
CA LYS A 279 -26.48 22.32 5.92
C LYS A 279 -27.37 23.36 6.61
N GLU A 280 -26.89 23.92 7.72
CA GLU A 280 -27.58 25.00 8.45
C GLU A 280 -27.75 26.23 7.58
N LEU A 281 -26.77 26.55 6.72
CA LEU A 281 -26.82 27.66 5.76
C LEU A 281 -27.59 27.33 4.46
N GLY A 282 -28.13 26.11 4.30
CA GLY A 282 -28.85 25.69 3.09
C GLY A 282 -27.96 25.55 1.84
N GLN A 283 -26.65 25.56 2.01
CA GLN A 283 -25.69 25.57 0.89
C GLN A 283 -25.43 24.18 0.28
N ILE A 284 -25.70 23.08 0.99
CA ILE A 284 -25.43 21.71 0.50
C ILE A 284 -26.24 21.42 -0.76
N GLN A 285 -27.49 21.91 -0.83
CA GLN A 285 -28.35 21.69 -2.00
C GLN A 285 -27.91 22.50 -3.23
N ALA A 286 -27.12 23.54 -3.02
CA ALA A 286 -26.58 24.40 -4.08
C ALA A 286 -25.21 23.93 -4.61
N LYS A 287 -24.52 23.01 -3.91
CA LYS A 287 -23.24 22.46 -4.38
C LYS A 287 -23.47 21.55 -5.59
N ARG A 288 -22.91 21.95 -6.72
CA ARG A 288 -22.97 21.19 -7.96
C ARG A 288 -22.14 19.90 -7.93
N TYR A 289 -21.15 19.82 -7.05
CA TYR A 289 -20.23 18.68 -6.94
C TYR A 289 -19.88 18.39 -5.49
N LEU A 290 -19.95 17.10 -5.13
CA LEU A 290 -19.46 16.55 -3.88
C LEU A 290 -18.02 16.05 -4.09
N ASP A 291 -17.14 16.27 -3.11
CA ASP A 291 -15.82 15.64 -3.13
C ASP A 291 -15.88 14.15 -2.76
N PHE A 292 -14.73 13.48 -2.79
CA PHE A 292 -14.66 12.06 -2.48
C PHE A 292 -15.13 11.75 -1.04
N LEU A 293 -14.74 12.55 -0.05
CA LEU A 293 -15.15 12.36 1.34
C LEU A 293 -16.63 12.63 1.54
N ASP A 294 -17.19 13.63 0.87
CA ASP A 294 -18.64 13.89 0.87
C ASP A 294 -19.40 12.66 0.31
N ILE A 295 -18.92 12.11 -0.80
CA ILE A 295 -19.51 10.90 -1.38
C ILE A 295 -19.48 9.75 -0.38
N LEU A 296 -18.37 9.54 0.34
CA LEU A 296 -18.29 8.52 1.39
C LEU A 296 -19.28 8.75 2.54
N LEU A 297 -19.39 9.99 3.00
CA LEU A 297 -20.28 10.36 4.10
C LEU A 297 -21.75 10.15 3.75
N PHE A 298 -22.12 10.39 2.48
CA PHE A 298 -23.52 10.27 2.01
C PHE A 298 -23.83 8.92 1.33
N ALA A 299 -22.82 8.12 0.97
CA ALA A 299 -23.03 6.85 0.30
C ALA A 299 -23.91 5.90 1.11
N ARG A 300 -24.89 5.28 0.44
CA ARG A 300 -25.77 4.27 1.01
C ARG A 300 -25.85 3.07 0.08
N ASP A 301 -25.84 1.87 0.66
CA ASP A 301 -26.04 0.64 -0.09
C ASP A 301 -27.55 0.38 -0.37
N GLU A 302 -27.85 -0.77 -0.96
CA GLU A 302 -29.24 -1.18 -1.29
C GLU A 302 -30.15 -1.26 -0.06
N ASN A 303 -29.57 -1.49 1.13
CA ASN A 303 -30.27 -1.54 2.40
C ASN A 303 -30.32 -0.19 3.11
N GLN A 304 -29.98 0.91 2.43
CA GLN A 304 -29.88 2.26 2.98
C GLN A 304 -28.82 2.39 4.10
N GLN A 305 -27.85 1.47 4.17
CA GLN A 305 -26.78 1.50 5.16
C GLN A 305 -25.54 2.21 4.61
N GLY A 306 -25.01 3.17 5.37
CA GLY A 306 -23.74 3.83 5.09
C GLY A 306 -22.53 2.99 5.50
N LEU A 307 -21.35 3.55 5.34
CA LEU A 307 -20.13 3.03 5.95
C LEU A 307 -20.17 3.27 7.46
N SER A 308 -19.64 2.33 8.24
CA SER A 308 -19.38 2.57 9.67
C SER A 308 -18.23 3.61 9.81
N ASP A 309 -18.13 4.25 10.98
CA ASP A 309 -17.05 5.21 11.24
C ASP A 309 -15.66 4.54 11.09
N GLU A 310 -15.55 3.26 11.49
CA GLU A 310 -14.32 2.47 11.31
C GLU A 310 -14.02 2.21 9.84
N ASP A 311 -15.02 1.82 9.04
CA ASP A 311 -14.86 1.58 7.61
C ASP A 311 -14.55 2.88 6.87
N MET A 312 -15.24 3.97 7.21
CA MET A 312 -14.98 5.29 6.63
C MET A 312 -13.54 5.74 6.88
N ARG A 313 -13.08 5.64 8.13
CA ARG A 313 -11.69 5.95 8.47
C ARG A 313 -10.71 5.09 7.67
N ALA A 314 -10.97 3.78 7.56
CA ALA A 314 -10.12 2.87 6.82
C ALA A 314 -10.04 3.22 5.32
N GLU A 315 -11.13 3.68 4.71
CA GLU A 315 -11.12 4.16 3.33
C GLU A 315 -10.36 5.48 3.18
N VAL A 316 -10.57 6.44 4.08
CA VAL A 316 -9.85 7.72 4.05
C VAL A 316 -8.34 7.50 4.25
N ASP A 317 -7.92 6.64 5.20
CA ASP A 317 -6.51 6.24 5.37
C ASP A 317 -5.95 5.64 4.08
N THR A 318 -6.68 4.73 3.46
CA THR A 318 -6.29 4.08 2.21
C THR A 318 -6.07 5.10 1.10
N PHE A 319 -7.05 5.93 0.80
CA PHE A 319 -6.95 6.89 -0.32
C PHE A 319 -5.99 8.04 -0.05
N MET A 320 -5.81 8.46 1.19
CA MET A 320 -4.82 9.45 1.56
C MET A 320 -3.40 8.93 1.34
N PHE A 321 -3.11 7.71 1.76
CA PHE A 321 -1.82 7.05 1.54
C PHE A 321 -1.56 6.81 0.05
N GLU A 322 -2.50 6.16 -0.64
CA GLU A 322 -2.35 5.81 -2.04
C GLU A 322 -2.23 7.04 -2.94
N GLY A 323 -3.01 8.08 -2.65
CA GLY A 323 -3.08 9.28 -3.50
C GLY A 323 -1.81 10.14 -3.48
N HIS A 324 -1.05 10.16 -2.37
CA HIS A 324 0.13 11.02 -2.32
C HIS A 324 1.43 10.28 -2.68
N ASP A 325 1.72 9.14 -2.09
CA ASP A 325 3.03 8.48 -2.18
C ASP A 325 3.31 7.92 -3.59
N THR A 326 2.32 7.24 -4.18
CA THR A 326 2.44 6.70 -5.54
C THR A 326 2.54 7.80 -6.60
N THR A 327 1.74 8.86 -6.45
CA THR A 327 1.75 10.01 -7.38
C THR A 327 3.08 10.77 -7.28
N ALA A 328 3.61 10.98 -6.09
CA ALA A 328 4.93 11.58 -5.88
C ALA A 328 6.04 10.78 -6.55
N SER A 329 6.02 9.46 -6.40
CA SER A 329 6.96 8.56 -7.07
C SER A 329 6.84 8.64 -8.60
N GLY A 330 5.60 8.54 -9.12
CA GLY A 330 5.35 8.64 -10.56
C GLY A 330 5.87 9.94 -11.17
N LEU A 331 5.53 11.08 -10.56
CA LEU A 331 5.98 12.39 -11.01
C LEU A 331 7.52 12.54 -10.95
N SER A 332 8.14 12.04 -9.89
CA SER A 332 9.60 12.09 -9.74
C SER A 332 10.29 11.31 -10.86
N PHE A 333 9.81 10.10 -11.18
CA PHE A 333 10.38 9.30 -12.27
C PHE A 333 10.05 9.83 -13.66
N ILE A 334 8.88 10.45 -13.86
CA ILE A 334 8.56 11.15 -15.13
C ILE A 334 9.56 12.28 -15.38
N LEU A 335 9.81 13.12 -14.38
CA LEU A 335 10.79 14.20 -14.50
C LEU A 335 12.22 13.67 -14.67
N TYR A 336 12.60 12.59 -13.98
CA TYR A 336 13.87 11.91 -14.17
C TYR A 336 14.02 11.41 -15.63
N CYS A 337 13.03 10.74 -16.18
CA CYS A 337 13.04 10.27 -17.56
C CYS A 337 13.20 11.42 -18.56
N LEU A 338 12.46 12.52 -18.35
CA LEU A 338 12.57 13.70 -19.21
C LEU A 338 13.93 14.40 -19.07
N ALA A 339 14.51 14.43 -17.88
CA ALA A 339 15.86 14.98 -17.66
C ALA A 339 16.94 14.13 -18.34
N CYS A 340 16.79 12.82 -18.38
CA CYS A 340 17.69 11.91 -19.09
C CYS A 340 17.54 11.96 -20.62
N ASN A 341 16.42 12.52 -21.13
CA ASN A 341 16.09 12.55 -22.56
C ASN A 341 15.73 13.98 -23.00
N PRO A 342 16.72 14.90 -23.12
CA PRO A 342 16.46 16.34 -23.39
C PRO A 342 15.69 16.63 -24.67
N GLU A 343 15.85 15.80 -25.71
CA GLU A 343 15.12 15.92 -26.97
C GLU A 343 13.61 15.73 -26.78
N HIS A 344 13.21 14.70 -26.02
CA HIS A 344 11.81 14.46 -25.68
C HIS A 344 11.24 15.56 -24.76
N GLN A 345 12.04 16.04 -23.80
CA GLN A 345 11.66 17.16 -22.95
C GLN A 345 11.34 18.42 -23.77
N LYS A 346 12.17 18.74 -24.79
CA LYS A 346 11.92 19.90 -25.68
C LYS A 346 10.63 19.77 -26.46
N ILE A 347 10.30 18.56 -26.95
CA ILE A 347 9.05 18.31 -27.68
C ILE A 347 7.85 18.48 -26.74
N CYS A 348 7.89 17.87 -25.56
CA CYS A 348 6.84 18.05 -24.55
C CYS A 348 6.65 19.51 -24.18
N ARG A 349 7.75 20.24 -23.93
CA ARG A 349 7.67 21.68 -23.61
C ARG A 349 7.00 22.49 -24.72
N LYS A 350 7.37 22.24 -25.99
CA LYS A 350 6.77 22.92 -27.14
C LYS A 350 5.28 22.63 -27.22
N GLU A 351 4.89 21.37 -27.12
CA GLU A 351 3.49 20.95 -27.15
C GLU A 351 2.66 21.61 -26.05
N ILE A 352 3.17 21.63 -24.80
CA ILE A 352 2.51 22.26 -23.65
C ILE A 352 2.35 23.77 -23.89
N MET A 353 3.39 24.45 -24.36
CA MET A 353 3.33 25.89 -24.64
C MET A 353 2.31 26.21 -25.75
N GLU A 354 2.24 25.38 -26.78
CA GLU A 354 1.24 25.51 -27.85
C GLU A 354 -0.19 25.24 -27.34
N ALA A 355 -0.38 24.30 -26.42
CA ALA A 355 -1.68 24.00 -25.82
C ALA A 355 -2.18 25.08 -24.86
N LEU A 356 -1.26 25.69 -24.11
CA LEU A 356 -1.57 26.76 -23.14
C LEU A 356 -1.87 28.10 -23.83
N HIS A 357 -1.20 28.39 -24.97
CA HIS A 357 -1.23 29.72 -25.60
C HIS A 357 -0.91 30.81 -24.56
N ASP A 358 -1.90 31.66 -24.23
CA ASP A 358 -1.77 32.75 -23.26
C ASP A 358 -2.32 32.42 -21.87
N LYS A 359 -2.66 31.14 -21.61
CA LYS A 359 -3.13 30.69 -20.30
C LYS A 359 -1.95 30.43 -19.35
N GLU A 360 -2.10 30.81 -18.11
CA GLU A 360 -1.12 30.50 -17.06
C GLU A 360 -1.23 29.04 -16.57
N THR A 361 -2.43 28.46 -16.59
CA THR A 361 -2.70 27.13 -16.05
C THR A 361 -3.49 26.26 -17.06
N MET A 362 -3.26 24.95 -17.00
CA MET A 362 -4.01 23.98 -17.80
C MET A 362 -5.39 23.72 -17.22
N GLU A 363 -6.37 23.60 -18.10
CA GLU A 363 -7.73 23.13 -17.80
C GLU A 363 -7.92 21.68 -18.24
N TRP A 364 -9.01 21.06 -17.80
CA TRP A 364 -9.33 19.68 -18.15
C TRP A 364 -9.35 19.43 -19.67
N GLU A 365 -9.89 20.38 -20.44
CA GLU A 365 -10.01 20.30 -21.89
C GLU A 365 -8.65 20.37 -22.61
N ASP A 366 -7.64 20.99 -21.98
CA ASP A 366 -6.30 21.11 -22.55
C ASP A 366 -5.52 19.80 -22.50
N LEU A 367 -5.88 18.89 -21.58
CA LEU A 367 -5.21 17.58 -21.44
C LEU A 367 -5.29 16.75 -22.74
N SER A 368 -6.32 16.93 -23.53
CA SER A 368 -6.47 16.27 -24.84
C SER A 368 -5.55 16.83 -25.92
N LYS A 369 -4.99 18.03 -25.72
CA LYS A 369 -4.13 18.75 -26.67
C LYS A 369 -2.64 18.44 -26.49
N ILE A 370 -2.27 17.59 -25.52
CA ILE A 370 -0.88 17.20 -25.22
C ILE A 370 -0.65 15.68 -25.39
N PRO A 371 -0.92 15.10 -26.58
CA PRO A 371 -0.81 13.67 -26.80
C PRO A 371 0.62 13.15 -26.68
N TYR A 372 1.63 13.91 -27.14
CA TYR A 372 3.03 13.48 -27.04
C TYR A 372 3.51 13.44 -25.59
N THR A 373 3.20 14.48 -24.82
CA THR A 373 3.48 14.52 -23.38
C THR A 373 2.80 13.36 -22.65
N THR A 374 1.54 13.07 -23.02
CA THR A 374 0.81 11.92 -22.50
C THR A 374 1.50 10.58 -22.80
N MET A 375 2.08 10.41 -24.00
CA MET A 375 2.87 9.22 -24.34
C MET A 375 4.15 9.12 -23.49
N CYS A 376 4.86 10.22 -23.28
CA CYS A 376 6.05 10.25 -22.43
C CYS A 376 5.70 9.89 -20.97
N ILE A 377 4.60 10.40 -20.43
CA ILE A 377 4.09 10.03 -19.10
C ILE A 377 3.81 8.53 -19.02
N LYS A 378 3.08 7.97 -20.01
CA LYS A 378 2.77 6.54 -20.06
C LYS A 378 4.02 5.67 -20.14
N GLU A 379 5.02 6.10 -20.93
CA GLU A 379 6.28 5.38 -21.07
C GLU A 379 7.11 5.41 -19.78
N ALA A 380 7.17 6.55 -19.09
CA ALA A 380 7.82 6.65 -17.80
C ALA A 380 7.13 5.73 -16.74
N LEU A 381 5.79 5.69 -16.71
CA LEU A 381 5.04 4.79 -15.84
C LEU A 381 5.21 3.31 -16.21
N ARG A 382 5.49 2.98 -17.47
CA ARG A 382 5.82 1.63 -17.90
C ARG A 382 7.21 1.21 -17.40
N LEU A 383 8.19 2.11 -17.48
CA LEU A 383 9.58 1.85 -17.07
C LEU A 383 9.73 1.84 -15.54
N TYR A 384 9.07 2.78 -14.86
CA TYR A 384 9.16 3.00 -13.41
C TYR A 384 7.75 3.06 -12.80
N PRO A 385 6.99 1.94 -12.77
CA PRO A 385 5.66 1.94 -12.18
C PRO A 385 5.76 2.16 -10.66
N PRO A 386 5.02 3.11 -10.08
CA PRO A 386 5.00 3.33 -8.62
C PRO A 386 4.60 2.08 -7.83
N VAL A 387 3.75 1.25 -8.42
CA VAL A 387 3.35 -0.07 -7.87
C VAL A 387 3.84 -1.14 -8.85
N PRO A 388 5.07 -1.67 -8.65
CA PRO A 388 5.69 -2.59 -9.60
C PRO A 388 5.07 -3.99 -9.62
N GLY A 389 4.26 -4.34 -8.61
CA GLY A 389 3.60 -5.64 -8.52
C GLY A 389 2.28 -5.60 -7.78
N ILE A 390 1.35 -6.45 -8.21
CA ILE A 390 0.08 -6.68 -7.52
C ILE A 390 -0.03 -8.16 -7.16
N SER A 391 -0.56 -8.49 -6.01
CA SER A 391 -0.66 -9.87 -5.55
C SER A 391 -2.11 -10.35 -5.48
N ARG A 392 -2.27 -11.65 -5.55
CA ARG A 392 -3.55 -12.36 -5.38
C ARG A 392 -3.31 -13.59 -4.53
N LYS A 393 -4.26 -13.89 -3.66
CA LYS A 393 -4.32 -15.16 -2.95
C LYS A 393 -5.34 -16.05 -3.64
N THR A 394 -4.95 -17.26 -4.02
CA THR A 394 -5.86 -18.19 -4.68
C THR A 394 -6.85 -18.75 -3.67
N THR A 395 -8.15 -18.67 -3.96
CA THR A 395 -9.22 -19.28 -3.14
C THR A 395 -9.55 -20.71 -3.58
N LYS A 396 -9.12 -21.09 -4.78
CA LYS A 396 -9.24 -22.44 -5.36
C LYS A 396 -7.97 -22.77 -6.13
N THR A 397 -7.77 -24.05 -6.43
CA THR A 397 -6.68 -24.47 -7.32
C THR A 397 -6.81 -23.80 -8.67
N VAL A 398 -5.73 -23.22 -9.15
CA VAL A 398 -5.63 -22.55 -10.46
C VAL A 398 -4.70 -23.38 -11.35
N THR A 399 -5.16 -23.67 -12.57
CA THR A 399 -4.37 -24.37 -13.60
C THR A 399 -3.99 -23.37 -14.68
N PHE A 400 -2.71 -23.29 -14.99
CA PHE A 400 -2.18 -22.44 -16.05
C PHE A 400 -2.28 -23.10 -17.43
N CYS A 401 -2.01 -22.32 -18.48
CA CYS A 401 -2.12 -22.76 -19.87
C CYS A 401 -1.21 -23.96 -20.25
N ASP A 402 -0.12 -24.15 -19.51
CA ASP A 402 0.83 -25.27 -19.68
C ASP A 402 0.56 -26.49 -18.79
N GLY A 403 -0.56 -26.50 -18.06
CA GLY A 403 -0.96 -27.57 -17.16
C GLY A 403 -0.39 -27.50 -15.76
N ARG A 404 0.54 -26.58 -15.46
CA ARG A 404 1.02 -26.36 -14.08
C ARG A 404 -0.08 -25.83 -13.20
N THR A 405 -0.09 -26.21 -11.92
CA THR A 405 -1.15 -25.87 -10.98
C THR A 405 -0.60 -25.19 -9.74
N VAL A 406 -1.36 -24.23 -9.22
CA VAL A 406 -1.15 -23.61 -7.92
C VAL A 406 -2.36 -23.95 -7.04
N PRO A 407 -2.17 -24.58 -5.87
CA PRO A 407 -3.28 -24.91 -4.99
C PRO A 407 -3.94 -23.68 -4.38
N ALA A 408 -5.12 -23.87 -3.78
CA ALA A 408 -5.79 -22.85 -3.00
C ALA A 408 -4.92 -22.38 -1.81
N GLY A 409 -5.02 -21.11 -1.47
CA GLY A 409 -4.34 -20.52 -0.30
C GLY A 409 -2.92 -20.03 -0.55
N GLN A 410 -2.47 -20.02 -1.82
CA GLN A 410 -1.15 -19.53 -2.22
C GLN A 410 -1.22 -18.11 -2.74
#